data_4eea9ab51acdf9a53ef39f5c4943a269
#
_entry.id   4eea9ab51acdf9a53ef39f5c4943a269
#
_cell.length_a   1.000
_cell.length_b   1.000
_cell.length_c   1.000
_cell.angle_alpha   90.00
_cell.angle_beta   90.00
_cell.angle_gamma   90.00
#
_symmetry.space_group_name_H-M   'P 1'
#
loop_
_entity.id
_entity.type
_entity.pdbx_description
1 polymer ?
#
loop_
_entity_poly.entity_id
_entity_poly.type
_entity_poly.pdbx_seq_one_letter_code
_entity_poly.pdbx_strand_id
1 'polypeptide(L)'
;SDNPTDYQYLMLANIQNGIINDDLPFIKTIDKKLEKYCVKNNSLVISKNGTPAKVAVVSVPEERKVLANGNLYVIELDETKVNPYFVKAYLESENGGIALSRIMVGAVMPNIPVDGLKKIIIPCPEKDKQNKIAEKYLAKIDEIKVLKYKLSKAIAEMETIYEEG
;
A
#
# COMPACT_ATOMS: atom_id res chain seq x y z
N SER A 1 11.22 -22.31 -21.36
CA SER A 1 10.08 -21.41 -21.68
C SER A 1 10.03 -20.31 -20.67
N ASP A 2 10.32 -19.09 -21.10
CA ASP A 2 10.31 -17.89 -20.27
C ASP A 2 8.88 -17.40 -20.01
N ASN A 3 7.97 -18.28 -19.69
CA ASN A 3 6.64 -17.85 -19.27
C ASN A 3 6.77 -17.15 -17.90
N PRO A 4 6.22 -15.95 -17.76
CA PRO A 4 6.19 -15.29 -16.48
C PRO A 4 5.48 -16.18 -15.48
N THR A 5 5.96 -16.22 -14.25
CA THR A 5 5.28 -16.94 -13.18
C THR A 5 3.95 -16.23 -12.84
N ASP A 6 3.04 -16.92 -12.17
CA ASP A 6 1.78 -16.33 -11.70
C ASP A 6 1.99 -15.37 -10.52
N TYR A 7 3.25 -15.12 -10.13
CA TYR A 7 3.60 -14.28 -9.00
C TYR A 7 3.92 -12.86 -9.44
N GLN A 8 3.33 -11.91 -8.74
CA GLN A 8 3.61 -10.48 -8.91
C GLN A 8 4.46 -9.95 -7.76
N TYR A 9 5.16 -8.87 -8.02
CA TYR A 9 6.09 -8.26 -7.07
C TYR A 9 5.65 -6.85 -6.69
N LEU A 10 5.44 -6.64 -5.39
CA LEU A 10 5.11 -5.33 -4.84
C LEU A 10 6.37 -4.64 -4.36
N MET A 11 6.72 -3.55 -5.02
CA MET A 11 7.84 -2.68 -4.67
C MET A 11 7.33 -1.33 -4.17
N LEU A 12 8.20 -0.59 -3.50
CA LEU A 12 7.88 0.76 -3.01
C LEU A 12 7.37 1.70 -4.13
N ALA A 13 7.95 1.58 -5.33
CA ALA A 13 7.55 2.37 -6.49
C ALA A 13 6.10 2.11 -6.95
N ASN A 14 5.53 0.95 -6.61
CA ASN A 14 4.15 0.60 -6.94
C ASN A 14 3.12 1.22 -5.98
N ILE A 15 3.57 1.92 -4.95
CA ILE A 15 2.70 2.62 -4.00
C ILE A 15 2.77 4.11 -4.30
N GLN A 16 1.67 4.67 -4.81
CA GLN A 16 1.54 6.08 -5.14
C GLN A 16 0.30 6.66 -4.47
N ASN A 17 0.46 7.78 -3.77
CA ASN A 17 -0.64 8.39 -2.99
C ASN A 17 -1.29 7.41 -2.01
N GLY A 18 -0.49 6.51 -1.42
CA GLY A 18 -0.98 5.48 -0.52
C GLY A 18 -1.81 4.37 -1.18
N ILE A 19 -1.78 4.26 -2.49
CA ILE A 19 -2.53 3.27 -3.28
C ILE A 19 -1.55 2.37 -4.02
N ILE A 20 -1.80 1.07 -3.98
CA ILE A 20 -1.02 0.09 -4.75
C ILE A 20 -1.52 0.10 -6.19
N ASN A 21 -0.61 0.22 -7.16
CA ASN A 21 -0.94 0.14 -8.57
C ASN A 21 -1.47 -1.25 -8.94
N ASP A 22 -2.43 -1.31 -9.85
CA ASP A 22 -3.03 -2.58 -10.28
C ASP A 22 -2.11 -3.40 -11.20
N ASP A 23 -1.15 -2.76 -11.85
CA ASP A 23 -0.22 -3.34 -12.84
C ASP A 23 1.12 -3.74 -12.22
N LEU A 24 1.10 -4.55 -11.16
CA LEU A 24 2.32 -5.05 -10.55
C LEU A 24 3.12 -5.93 -11.52
N PRO A 25 4.46 -5.79 -11.55
CA PRO A 25 5.30 -6.60 -12.42
C PRO A 25 5.27 -8.08 -12.01
N PHE A 26 5.35 -8.96 -13.00
CA PHE A 26 5.48 -10.39 -12.76
C PHE A 26 6.92 -10.77 -12.47
N ILE A 27 7.09 -11.74 -11.58
CA ILE A 27 8.40 -12.33 -11.26
C ILE A 27 8.69 -13.43 -12.30
N LYS A 28 9.89 -13.40 -12.90
CA LYS A 28 10.28 -14.38 -13.93
C LYS A 28 10.53 -15.77 -13.37
N THR A 29 11.09 -15.84 -12.18
CA THR A 29 11.40 -17.10 -11.50
C THR A 29 11.13 -16.96 -10.02
N ILE A 30 10.60 -18.00 -9.41
CA ILE A 30 10.34 -18.03 -7.97
C ILE A 30 10.80 -19.37 -7.38
N ASP A 31 11.41 -19.33 -6.20
CA ASP A 31 11.57 -20.51 -5.36
C ASP A 31 10.22 -20.79 -4.67
N LYS A 32 9.69 -21.99 -4.83
CA LYS A 32 8.45 -22.43 -4.19
C LYS A 32 8.42 -22.20 -2.68
N LYS A 33 9.60 -22.14 -2.04
CA LYS A 33 9.71 -21.81 -0.62
C LYS A 33 9.21 -20.41 -0.28
N LEU A 34 9.18 -19.50 -1.26
CA LEU A 34 8.72 -18.12 -1.07
C LEU A 34 7.19 -17.98 -1.10
N GLU A 35 6.47 -19.00 -1.57
CA GLU A 35 5.01 -18.96 -1.65
C GLU A 35 4.33 -18.65 -0.31
N LYS A 36 4.90 -19.12 0.79
CA LYS A 36 4.42 -18.83 2.14
C LYS A 36 4.52 -17.36 2.56
N TYR A 37 5.28 -16.56 1.80
CA TYR A 37 5.45 -15.12 2.04
C TYR A 37 4.56 -14.25 1.17
N CYS A 38 3.63 -14.84 0.43
CA CYS A 38 2.64 -14.07 -0.31
C CYS A 38 1.82 -13.20 0.63
N VAL A 39 1.63 -11.96 0.22
CA VAL A 39 0.88 -10.97 1.00
C VAL A 39 -0.61 -11.27 0.91
N LYS A 40 -1.28 -11.29 2.05
CA LYS A 40 -2.73 -11.48 2.11
C LYS A 40 -3.46 -10.16 1.92
N ASN A 41 -4.63 -10.20 1.29
CA ASN A 41 -5.53 -9.05 1.23
C ASN A 41 -5.82 -8.52 2.64
N ASN A 42 -6.03 -7.22 2.72
CA ASN A 42 -6.22 -6.46 3.94
C ASN A 42 -4.99 -6.37 4.86
N SER A 43 -3.85 -6.92 4.46
CA SER A 43 -2.58 -6.61 5.11
C SER A 43 -2.20 -5.16 4.87
N LEU A 44 -1.58 -4.56 5.88
CA LEU A 44 -1.00 -3.22 5.78
C LEU A 44 0.46 -3.35 5.34
N VAL A 45 0.90 -2.52 4.41
CA VAL A 45 2.31 -2.41 4.04
C VAL A 45 2.82 -1.02 4.39
N ILE A 46 4.02 -0.97 4.96
CA ILE A 46 4.69 0.28 5.36
C ILE A 46 6.12 0.26 4.85
N SER A 47 6.58 1.37 4.26
CA SER A 47 7.97 1.52 3.85
C SER A 47 8.91 1.52 5.06
N LYS A 48 10.02 0.78 4.95
CA LYS A 48 11.06 0.74 6.01
C LYS A 48 11.91 1.99 6.04
N ASN A 49 12.12 2.62 4.89
CA ASN A 49 13.03 3.76 4.70
C ASN A 49 12.31 4.92 4.03
N GLY A 50 12.84 6.12 4.28
CA GLY A 50 12.34 7.36 3.69
C GLY A 50 11.31 8.08 4.54
N THR A 51 11.10 9.35 4.23
CA THR A 51 10.11 10.20 4.92
C THR A 51 9.37 11.06 3.89
N PRO A 52 8.04 11.20 4.00
CA PRO A 52 7.17 10.48 4.91
C PRO A 52 7.09 8.98 4.58
N ALA A 53 6.76 8.15 5.57
CA ALA A 53 6.54 6.72 5.33
C ALA A 53 5.36 6.51 4.38
N LYS A 54 5.53 5.60 3.42
CA LYS A 54 4.42 5.17 2.56
C LYS A 54 3.64 4.06 3.26
N VAL A 55 2.33 4.18 3.26
CA VAL A 55 1.41 3.22 3.88
C VAL A 55 0.35 2.84 2.86
N ALA A 56 0.06 1.55 2.72
CA ALA A 56 -1.01 1.07 1.85
C ALA A 56 -1.68 -0.17 2.43
N VAL A 57 -2.93 -0.41 2.06
CA VAL A 57 -3.62 -1.67 2.33
C VAL A 57 -3.60 -2.51 1.05
N VAL A 58 -3.25 -3.77 1.18
CA VAL A 58 -3.22 -4.71 0.05
C VAL A 58 -4.66 -5.03 -0.36
N SER A 59 -4.98 -4.73 -1.61
CA SER A 59 -6.26 -5.07 -2.23
C SER A 59 -5.97 -5.52 -3.66
N VAL A 60 -5.80 -6.80 -3.83
CA VAL A 60 -5.54 -7.46 -5.12
C VAL A 60 -6.54 -8.59 -5.32
N PRO A 61 -6.87 -8.97 -6.56
CA PRO A 61 -7.70 -10.14 -6.80
C PRO A 61 -7.15 -11.38 -6.08
N GLU A 62 -8.03 -12.19 -5.49
CA GLU A 62 -7.63 -13.35 -4.66
C GLU A 62 -6.78 -14.38 -5.42
N GLU A 63 -7.00 -14.51 -6.72
CA GLU A 63 -6.23 -15.39 -7.59
C GLU A 63 -4.80 -14.94 -7.82
N ARG A 64 -4.47 -13.68 -7.52
CA ARG A 64 -3.13 -13.14 -7.67
C ARG A 64 -2.27 -13.46 -6.46
N LYS A 65 -1.06 -13.92 -6.73
CA LYS A 65 -0.04 -14.17 -5.72
C LYS A 65 0.95 -13.02 -5.74
N VAL A 66 1.03 -12.27 -4.66
CA VAL A 66 1.87 -11.07 -4.54
C VAL A 66 2.92 -11.25 -3.47
N LEU A 67 4.17 -11.05 -3.83
CA LEU A 67 5.31 -10.99 -2.90
C LEU A 67 5.73 -9.55 -2.68
N ALA A 68 5.91 -9.16 -1.44
CA ALA A 68 6.40 -7.83 -1.10
C ALA A 68 7.93 -7.79 -1.09
N ASN A 69 8.48 -6.66 -1.58
CA ASN A 69 9.90 -6.38 -1.50
C ASN A 69 10.37 -6.28 -0.04
N GLY A 70 11.62 -6.66 0.23
CA GLY A 70 12.23 -6.58 1.55
C GLY A 70 12.30 -5.18 2.16
N ASN A 71 12.09 -4.11 1.37
CA ASN A 71 12.01 -2.72 1.84
C ASN A 71 10.62 -2.34 2.39
N LEU A 72 9.69 -3.27 2.42
CA LEU A 72 8.35 -3.10 2.97
C LEU A 72 8.16 -3.98 4.19
N TYR A 73 7.58 -3.41 5.24
CA TYR A 73 6.94 -4.20 6.30
C TYR A 73 5.57 -4.65 5.82
N VAL A 74 5.23 -5.90 6.08
CA VAL A 74 3.90 -6.45 5.86
C VAL A 74 3.30 -6.77 7.22
N ILE A 75 2.16 -6.17 7.52
CA ILE A 75 1.50 -6.31 8.81
C ILE A 75 0.13 -6.94 8.57
N GLU A 76 -0.07 -8.14 9.09
CA GLU A 76 -1.37 -8.77 9.16
C GLU A 76 -2.12 -8.20 10.37
N LEU A 77 -3.31 -7.67 10.13
CA LEU A 77 -4.15 -7.09 11.17
C LEU A 77 -5.23 -8.08 11.61
N ASP A 78 -5.55 -8.05 12.89
CA ASP A 78 -6.72 -8.76 13.42
C ASP A 78 -7.99 -7.98 13.04
N GLU A 79 -8.63 -8.37 11.94
CA GLU A 79 -9.81 -7.69 11.40
C GLU A 79 -11.04 -7.83 12.30
N THR A 80 -11.02 -8.71 13.30
CA THR A 80 -12.08 -8.75 14.32
C THR A 80 -12.01 -7.55 15.26
N LYS A 81 -10.85 -6.93 15.38
CA LYS A 81 -10.60 -5.79 16.27
C LYS A 81 -10.47 -4.47 15.53
N VAL A 82 -9.82 -4.48 14.37
CA VAL A 82 -9.52 -3.26 13.61
C VAL A 82 -9.87 -3.39 12.14
N ASN A 83 -10.37 -2.30 11.56
CA ASN A 83 -10.56 -2.17 10.13
C ASN A 83 -9.24 -1.69 9.50
N PRO A 84 -8.68 -2.38 8.50
CA PRO A 84 -7.40 -2.02 7.89
C PRO A 84 -7.38 -0.59 7.31
N TYR A 85 -8.45 -0.15 6.69
CA TYR A 85 -8.55 1.20 6.14
C TYR A 85 -8.70 2.27 7.20
N PHE A 86 -9.29 1.95 8.35
CA PHE A 86 -9.26 2.82 9.52
C PHE A 86 -7.82 3.01 10.04
N VAL A 87 -7.06 1.91 10.16
CA VAL A 87 -5.65 1.97 10.58
C VAL A 87 -4.83 2.81 9.61
N LYS A 88 -5.02 2.60 8.30
CA LYS A 88 -4.37 3.39 7.26
C LYS A 88 -4.71 4.88 7.38
N ALA A 89 -5.99 5.21 7.51
CA ALA A 89 -6.44 6.59 7.65
C ALA A 89 -5.82 7.26 8.89
N TYR A 90 -5.70 6.54 9.99
CA TYR A 90 -5.02 7.04 11.18
C TYR A 90 -3.54 7.30 10.93
N LEU A 91 -2.82 6.34 10.34
CA LEU A 91 -1.38 6.48 10.09
C LEU A 91 -1.04 7.63 9.11
N GLU A 92 -1.94 7.95 8.21
CA GLU A 92 -1.82 9.08 7.28
C GLU A 92 -2.32 10.41 7.87
N SER A 93 -2.99 10.39 9.02
CA SER A 93 -3.40 11.59 9.72
C SER A 93 -2.19 12.31 10.33
N GLU A 94 -2.38 13.54 10.75
CA GLU A 94 -1.35 14.32 11.44
C GLU A 94 -0.80 13.57 12.66
N ASN A 95 -1.68 13.06 13.52
CA ASN A 95 -1.27 12.30 14.71
C ASN A 95 -0.53 11.00 14.36
N GLY A 96 -1.01 10.28 13.39
CA GLY A 96 -0.34 9.06 12.90
C GLY A 96 1.02 9.35 12.28
N GLY A 97 1.13 10.43 11.50
CA GLY A 97 2.39 10.90 10.95
C GLY A 97 3.40 11.29 12.04
N ILE A 98 2.96 11.96 13.09
CA ILE A 98 3.78 12.28 14.27
C ILE A 98 4.25 10.99 14.95
N ALA A 99 3.36 10.03 15.17
CA ALA A 99 3.70 8.75 15.79
C ALA A 99 4.78 7.99 14.98
N LEU A 100 4.65 7.96 13.66
CA LEU A 100 5.64 7.35 12.76
C LEU A 100 6.97 8.11 12.80
N SER A 101 6.96 9.43 12.76
CA SER A 101 8.17 10.24 12.78
C SER A 101 8.98 10.07 14.08
N ARG A 102 8.30 9.89 15.21
CA ARG A 102 8.95 9.69 16.51
C ARG A 102 9.76 8.40 16.62
N ILE A 103 9.39 7.37 15.86
CA ILE A 103 10.10 6.08 15.86
C ILE A 103 11.16 5.98 14.76
N MET A 104 11.21 6.94 13.84
CA MET A 104 12.20 6.97 12.77
C MET A 104 13.58 7.28 13.31
N VAL A 105 14.60 6.62 12.76
CA VAL A 105 16.01 6.77 13.12
C VAL A 105 16.81 7.10 11.86
N GLY A 106 17.74 8.05 12.00
CA GLY A 106 18.64 8.47 10.93
C GLY A 106 18.27 9.84 10.36
N ALA A 107 19.33 10.62 10.01
CA ALA A 107 19.17 12.00 9.53
C ALA A 107 19.09 12.10 8.00
N VAL A 108 19.87 11.30 7.28
CA VAL A 108 19.96 11.37 5.80
C VAL A 108 18.90 10.49 5.14
N MET A 109 18.80 9.26 5.59
CA MET A 109 17.77 8.32 5.13
C MET A 109 17.08 7.72 6.36
N PRO A 110 16.03 8.37 6.87
CA PRO A 110 15.32 7.85 8.03
C PRO A 110 14.77 6.45 7.77
N ASN A 111 14.86 5.59 8.78
CA ASN A 111 14.29 4.26 8.73
C ASN A 111 13.41 3.99 9.96
N ILE A 112 12.49 3.06 9.80
CA ILE A 112 11.60 2.61 10.86
C ILE A 112 12.14 1.29 11.41
N PRO A 113 12.71 1.28 12.65
CA PRO A 113 13.06 0.02 13.30
C PRO A 113 11.81 -0.81 13.63
N VAL A 114 11.91 -2.12 13.48
CA VAL A 114 10.78 -3.02 13.77
C VAL A 114 10.28 -2.90 15.20
N ASP A 115 11.18 -2.73 16.17
CA ASP A 115 10.82 -2.57 17.58
C ASP A 115 10.09 -1.25 17.84
N GLY A 116 10.45 -0.19 17.12
CA GLY A 116 9.73 1.08 17.15
C GLY A 116 8.32 0.93 16.58
N LEU A 117 8.20 0.27 15.44
CA LEU A 117 6.91 0.02 14.80
C LEU A 117 5.95 -0.76 15.70
N LYS A 118 6.44 -1.76 16.41
CA LYS A 118 5.66 -2.56 17.36
C LYS A 118 5.13 -1.77 18.56
N LYS A 119 5.73 -0.62 18.87
CA LYS A 119 5.34 0.23 20.00
C LYS A 119 4.31 1.29 19.64
N ILE A 120 3.97 1.46 18.35
CA ILE A 120 2.95 2.42 17.95
C ILE A 120 1.61 2.02 18.54
N ILE A 121 0.96 2.98 19.18
CA ILE A 121 -0.38 2.82 19.74
C ILE A 121 -1.36 3.47 18.76
N ILE A 122 -2.32 2.66 18.30
CA ILE A 122 -3.38 3.12 17.40
C ILE A 122 -4.67 3.21 18.23
N PRO A 123 -5.40 4.34 18.18
CA PRO A 123 -6.72 4.42 18.78
C PRO A 123 -7.60 3.29 18.23
N CYS A 124 -8.37 2.66 19.11
CA CYS A 124 -9.24 1.56 18.70
C CYS A 124 -10.67 1.83 19.22
N PRO A 125 -11.41 2.74 18.56
CA PRO A 125 -12.80 3.00 18.89
C PRO A 125 -13.66 1.78 18.52
N GLU A 126 -14.94 1.84 18.85
CA GLU A 126 -15.89 0.80 18.46
C GLU A 126 -15.88 0.53 16.95
N LYS A 127 -16.13 -0.72 16.58
CA LYS A 127 -16.00 -1.18 15.19
C LYS A 127 -16.88 -0.37 14.23
N ASP A 128 -18.08 0.01 14.63
CA ASP A 128 -18.97 0.82 13.78
C ASP A 128 -18.37 2.18 13.44
N LYS A 129 -17.70 2.83 14.39
CA LYS A 129 -17.00 4.08 14.15
C LYS A 129 -15.81 3.90 13.22
N GLN A 130 -15.03 2.83 13.41
CA GLN A 130 -13.93 2.48 12.52
C GLN A 130 -14.44 2.27 11.08
N ASN A 131 -15.52 1.52 10.91
CA ASN A 131 -16.09 1.22 9.60
C ASN A 131 -16.59 2.49 8.89
N LYS A 132 -17.19 3.43 9.60
CA LYS A 132 -17.61 4.72 9.02
C LYS A 132 -16.43 5.54 8.49
N ILE A 133 -15.32 5.56 9.23
CA ILE A 133 -14.09 6.23 8.80
C ILE A 133 -13.50 5.51 7.59
N ALA A 134 -13.45 4.18 7.63
CA ALA A 134 -12.95 3.35 6.53
C ALA A 134 -13.77 3.54 5.25
N GLU A 135 -15.10 3.63 5.33
CA GLU A 135 -15.97 3.88 4.17
C GLU A 135 -15.66 5.22 3.51
N LYS A 136 -15.49 6.27 4.31
CA LYS A 136 -15.10 7.61 3.78
C LYS A 136 -13.73 7.56 3.13
N TYR A 137 -12.80 6.83 3.73
CA TYR A 137 -11.45 6.68 3.21
C TYR A 137 -11.44 5.92 1.88
N LEU A 138 -12.18 4.79 1.80
CA LEU A 138 -12.34 4.01 0.57
C LEU A 138 -12.97 4.81 -0.56
N ALA A 139 -13.98 5.64 -0.25
CA ALA A 139 -14.58 6.51 -1.24
C ALA A 139 -13.57 7.49 -1.85
N LYS A 140 -12.62 7.99 -1.04
CA LYS A 140 -11.53 8.85 -1.54
C LYS A 140 -10.52 8.07 -2.38
N ILE A 141 -10.22 6.84 -2.03
CA ILE A 141 -9.38 5.97 -2.87
C ILE A 141 -10.02 5.77 -4.25
N ASP A 142 -11.31 5.46 -4.29
CA ASP A 142 -12.05 5.26 -5.55
C ASP A 142 -12.06 6.55 -6.39
N GLU A 143 -12.28 7.69 -5.77
CA GLU A 143 -12.20 9.00 -6.44
C GLU A 143 -10.82 9.26 -7.05
N ILE A 144 -9.75 8.97 -6.31
CA ILE A 144 -8.37 9.13 -6.79
C ILE A 144 -8.10 8.19 -7.98
N LYS A 145 -8.56 6.93 -7.92
CA LYS A 145 -8.41 5.98 -9.02
C LYS A 145 -9.10 6.47 -10.30
N VAL A 146 -10.31 7.01 -10.18
CA VAL A 146 -11.04 7.60 -11.32
C VAL A 146 -10.30 8.80 -11.88
N LEU A 147 -9.79 9.70 -11.04
CA LEU A 147 -9.03 10.87 -11.48
C LEU A 147 -7.71 10.48 -12.17
N LYS A 148 -7.02 9.48 -11.65
CA LYS A 148 -5.80 8.95 -12.30
C LYS A 148 -6.10 8.36 -13.68
N TYR A 149 -7.18 7.62 -13.82
CA TYR A 149 -7.62 7.09 -15.10
C TYR A 149 -7.92 8.20 -16.10
N LYS A 150 -8.67 9.22 -15.69
CA LYS A 150 -8.98 10.40 -16.52
C LYS A 150 -7.71 11.15 -16.94
N LEU A 151 -6.76 11.30 -16.02
CA LEU A 151 -5.48 11.95 -16.31
C LEU A 151 -4.68 11.15 -17.34
N SER A 152 -4.55 9.84 -17.15
CA SER A 152 -3.84 8.96 -18.09
C SER A 152 -4.46 8.98 -19.47
N LYS A 153 -5.80 8.98 -19.54
CA LYS A 153 -6.53 9.07 -20.80
C LYS A 153 -6.29 10.39 -21.51
N ALA A 154 -6.35 11.51 -20.77
CA ALA A 154 -6.09 12.85 -21.35
C ALA A 154 -4.66 12.97 -21.87
N ILE A 155 -3.67 12.43 -21.18
CA ILE A 155 -2.27 12.42 -21.62
C ILE A 155 -2.13 11.60 -22.92
N ALA A 156 -2.73 10.42 -22.98
CA ALA A 156 -2.71 9.59 -24.20
C ALA A 156 -3.38 10.29 -25.39
N GLU A 157 -4.48 11.00 -25.17
CA GLU A 157 -5.16 11.78 -26.19
C GLU A 157 -4.31 12.94 -26.73
N MET A 158 -3.44 13.53 -25.92
CA MET A 158 -2.49 14.56 -26.38
C MET A 158 -1.57 14.03 -27.48
N GLU A 159 -1.16 12.77 -27.42
CA GLU A 159 -0.26 12.16 -28.40
C GLU A 159 -0.91 12.00 -29.79
N THR A 160 -2.24 11.97 -29.86
CA THR A 160 -2.99 11.71 -31.08
C THR A 160 -3.69 12.96 -31.67
N ILE A 161 -3.60 14.10 -30.99
CA ILE A 161 -4.28 15.34 -31.42
C ILE A 161 -3.89 15.78 -32.84
N TYR A 162 -2.62 15.63 -33.19
CA TYR A 162 -2.10 16.03 -34.50
C TYR A 162 -2.70 15.17 -35.63
N GLU A 163 -2.89 13.88 -35.42
CA GLU A 163 -3.46 12.96 -36.41
C GLU A 163 -4.97 13.13 -36.58
N GLU A 164 -5.65 13.67 -35.56
CA GLU A 164 -7.10 13.97 -35.59
C GLU A 164 -7.45 15.28 -36.33
N GLY A 165 -6.46 16.13 -36.49
CA GLY A 165 -6.58 17.41 -37.20
C GLY A 165 -6.47 17.27 -38.74
#